data_cf2dbec25bdede4f6da4f698a6b50264
#
_entry.id   cf2dbec25bdede4f6da4f698a6b50264
#
_cell.length_a   1.000
_cell.length_b   1.000
_cell.length_c   1.000
_cell.angle_alpha   90.00
_cell.angle_beta   90.00
_cell.angle_gamma   90.00
#
_symmetry.space_group_name_H-M   'P 1'
#
loop_
_entity.id
_entity.type
_entity.pdbx_description
1 polymer ?
#
loop_
_entity_poly.entity_id
_entity_poly.type
_entity_poly.pdbx_seq_one_letter_code
_entity_poly.pdbx_strand_id
1 'polypeptide(L)'
;PLRVKYPNQTIYISYREILEYTLSHSDNNTCDWLIDFVGGIKHVDSYIKSLGITYLNLTETEHSMHEDIMRSYNNWSTPLSVARLLQKIFTEHILTNEHFIFLEEAMLKCSSGKDKLIAGLPADIKFGHKTGHSDRTSDGIRICEADAGVIYLPNGEKCYIAVLIKDSRESDQNNVQIMADIAALVYHSLKKGLTD
;
A
#
# COMPACT_ATOMS: atom_id res chain seq x y z
N PRO A 1 2.71 -10.33 11.49
CA PRO A 1 2.35 -9.96 12.88
C PRO A 1 1.53 -11.03 13.58
N LEU A 2 0.52 -11.63 12.91
CA LEU A 2 -0.40 -12.60 13.51
C LEU A 2 0.31 -13.86 14.00
N ARG A 3 1.21 -14.44 13.19
CA ARG A 3 2.00 -15.63 13.55
C ARG A 3 2.92 -15.38 14.76
N VAL A 4 3.43 -14.17 14.90
CA VAL A 4 4.26 -13.78 16.07
C VAL A 4 3.41 -13.70 17.34
N LYS A 5 2.19 -13.18 17.21
CA LYS A 5 1.26 -13.05 18.33
C LYS A 5 0.70 -14.39 18.81
N TYR A 6 0.50 -15.34 17.90
CA TYR A 6 -0.10 -16.64 18.15
C TYR A 6 0.76 -17.80 17.57
N PRO A 7 1.97 -18.01 18.08
CA PRO A 7 2.85 -19.05 17.56
C PRO A 7 2.26 -20.44 17.82
N ASN A 8 2.17 -21.26 16.76
CA ASN A 8 1.69 -22.66 16.82
C ASN A 8 0.29 -22.86 17.43
N GLN A 9 -0.57 -21.87 17.32
CA GLN A 9 -1.94 -21.92 17.82
C GLN A 9 -2.94 -21.90 16.66
N THR A 10 -4.03 -22.68 16.80
CA THR A 10 -5.22 -22.49 15.98
C THR A 10 -6.04 -21.38 16.61
N ILE A 11 -6.34 -20.35 15.84
CA ILE A 11 -7.14 -19.20 16.29
C ILE A 11 -8.38 -19.04 15.42
N TYR A 12 -9.42 -18.46 16.00
CA TYR A 12 -10.62 -18.03 15.28
C TYR A 12 -10.65 -16.51 15.30
N ILE A 13 -10.61 -15.90 14.11
CA ILE A 13 -10.68 -14.46 13.94
C ILE A 13 -11.75 -14.10 12.91
N SER A 14 -12.35 -12.93 13.05
CA SER A 14 -13.37 -12.44 12.12
C SER A 14 -12.75 -11.98 10.80
N TYR A 15 -13.54 -11.93 9.72
CA TYR A 15 -13.12 -11.33 8.45
C TYR A 15 -12.66 -9.87 8.63
N ARG A 16 -13.30 -9.12 9.52
CA ARG A 16 -12.90 -7.75 9.85
C ARG A 16 -11.47 -7.70 10.40
N GLU A 17 -11.13 -8.59 11.34
CA GLU A 17 -9.77 -8.67 11.89
C GLU A 17 -8.75 -9.11 10.84
N ILE A 18 -9.08 -10.06 9.95
CA ILE A 18 -8.20 -10.47 8.85
C ILE A 18 -7.89 -9.26 7.95
N LEU A 19 -8.91 -8.50 7.55
CA LEU A 19 -8.74 -7.29 6.75
C LEU A 19 -7.91 -6.22 7.49
N GLU A 20 -8.13 -6.02 8.78
CA GLU A 20 -7.37 -5.07 9.59
C GLU A 20 -5.89 -5.48 9.71
N TYR A 21 -5.60 -6.77 9.96
CA TYR A 21 -4.22 -7.27 9.94
C TYR A 21 -3.54 -7.07 8.60
N THR A 22 -4.25 -7.30 7.49
CA THR A 22 -3.72 -7.10 6.13
C THR A 22 -3.44 -5.63 5.85
N LEU A 23 -4.40 -4.76 6.10
CA LEU A 23 -4.33 -3.34 5.71
C LEU A 23 -3.48 -2.51 6.68
N SER A 24 -3.75 -2.61 7.99
CA SER A 24 -3.11 -1.75 8.99
C SER A 24 -1.76 -2.29 9.47
N HIS A 25 -1.56 -3.60 9.48
CA HIS A 25 -0.36 -4.25 9.99
C HIS A 25 0.48 -4.95 8.91
N SER A 26 0.04 -4.93 7.66
CA SER A 26 0.74 -5.56 6.53
C SER A 26 1.11 -7.03 6.80
N ASP A 27 0.13 -7.83 7.26
CA ASP A 27 0.35 -9.25 7.55
C ASP A 27 0.21 -10.06 6.26
N ASN A 28 1.31 -10.69 5.82
CA ASN A 28 1.39 -11.45 4.57
C ASN A 28 0.48 -12.68 4.58
N ASN A 29 0.36 -13.37 5.73
CA ASN A 29 -0.47 -14.58 5.79
C ASN A 29 -1.95 -14.25 5.64
N THR A 30 -2.42 -13.14 6.24
CA THR A 30 -3.80 -12.70 6.07
C THR A 30 -4.06 -12.17 4.67
N CYS A 31 -3.06 -11.56 4.02
CA CYS A 31 -3.14 -11.13 2.62
C CYS A 31 -3.34 -12.34 1.70
N ASP A 32 -2.49 -13.34 1.79
CA ASP A 32 -2.57 -14.56 0.97
C ASP A 32 -3.87 -15.32 1.22
N TRP A 33 -4.29 -15.42 2.49
CA TRP A 33 -5.57 -16.03 2.83
C TRP A 33 -6.76 -15.31 2.17
N LEU A 34 -6.77 -13.97 2.16
CA LEU A 34 -7.80 -13.17 1.50
C LEU A 34 -7.78 -13.38 -0.02
N ILE A 35 -6.59 -13.43 -0.62
CA ILE A 35 -6.42 -13.70 -2.05
C ILE A 35 -7.05 -15.05 -2.41
N ASP A 36 -6.75 -16.11 -1.65
CA ASP A 36 -7.32 -17.44 -1.86
C ASP A 36 -8.83 -17.44 -1.65
N PHE A 37 -9.32 -16.78 -0.60
CA PHE A 37 -10.72 -16.69 -0.26
C PHE A 37 -11.57 -16.05 -1.38
N VAL A 38 -11.04 -15.05 -2.08
CA VAL A 38 -11.76 -14.39 -3.19
C VAL A 38 -11.56 -15.09 -4.55
N GLY A 39 -10.90 -16.24 -4.59
CA GLY A 39 -10.73 -17.04 -5.82
C GLY A 39 -9.34 -16.96 -6.46
N GLY A 40 -8.35 -16.50 -5.70
CA GLY A 40 -6.94 -16.50 -6.09
C GLY A 40 -6.46 -15.23 -6.78
N ILE A 41 -5.13 -15.13 -6.92
CA ILE A 41 -4.46 -13.91 -7.40
C ILE A 41 -4.92 -13.48 -8.80
N LYS A 42 -5.22 -14.43 -9.70
CA LYS A 42 -5.72 -14.13 -11.05
C LYS A 42 -7.11 -13.46 -11.01
N HIS A 43 -7.93 -13.82 -10.04
CA HIS A 43 -9.24 -13.19 -9.87
C HIS A 43 -9.07 -11.74 -9.41
N VAL A 44 -8.18 -11.50 -8.46
CA VAL A 44 -7.84 -10.14 -7.99
C VAL A 44 -7.29 -9.28 -9.12
N ASP A 45 -6.32 -9.79 -9.90
CA ASP A 45 -5.73 -9.10 -11.06
C ASP A 45 -6.81 -8.74 -12.11
N SER A 46 -7.67 -9.71 -12.44
CA SER A 46 -8.76 -9.50 -13.40
C SER A 46 -9.76 -8.45 -12.91
N TYR A 47 -10.09 -8.46 -11.63
CA TYR A 47 -10.98 -7.46 -11.04
C TYR A 47 -10.39 -6.06 -11.12
N ILE A 48 -9.12 -5.86 -10.77
CA ILE A 48 -8.45 -4.57 -10.86
C ILE A 48 -8.43 -4.07 -12.32
N LYS A 49 -8.15 -4.96 -13.28
CA LYS A 49 -8.20 -4.63 -14.71
C LYS A 49 -9.61 -4.25 -15.18
N SER A 50 -10.64 -4.87 -14.64
CA SER A 50 -12.05 -4.51 -14.95
C SER A 50 -12.43 -3.11 -14.48
N LEU A 51 -11.71 -2.56 -13.47
CA LEU A 51 -11.83 -1.17 -13.05
C LEU A 51 -11.09 -0.19 -13.99
N GLY A 52 -10.52 -0.66 -15.09
CA GLY A 52 -9.78 0.17 -16.05
C GLY A 52 -8.31 0.46 -15.64
N ILE A 53 -7.78 -0.25 -14.66
CA ILE A 53 -6.39 -0.17 -14.23
C ILE A 53 -5.58 -1.24 -14.97
N THR A 54 -5.02 -0.87 -16.13
CA THR A 54 -4.38 -1.83 -17.05
C THR A 54 -2.86 -1.93 -16.90
N TYR A 55 -2.19 -0.88 -16.39
CA TYR A 55 -0.74 -0.89 -16.13
C TYR A 55 -0.43 -1.39 -14.72
N LEU A 56 -0.90 -2.60 -14.43
CA LEU A 56 -0.70 -3.36 -13.21
C LEU A 56 -0.76 -4.84 -13.56
N ASN A 57 0.08 -5.64 -12.91
CA ASN A 57 0.10 -7.09 -13.05
C ASN A 57 0.31 -7.74 -11.69
N LEU A 58 -0.59 -8.63 -11.31
CA LEU A 58 -0.53 -9.42 -10.09
C LEU A 58 -0.58 -10.90 -10.46
N THR A 59 0.50 -11.60 -10.22
CA THR A 59 0.63 -13.03 -10.50
C THR A 59 1.20 -13.84 -9.34
N GLU A 60 1.84 -13.15 -8.39
CA GLU A 60 2.52 -13.78 -7.26
C GLU A 60 1.84 -13.40 -5.93
N THR A 61 1.76 -14.35 -5.03
CA THR A 61 1.33 -14.15 -3.64
C THR A 61 2.54 -13.79 -2.77
N GLU A 62 2.30 -13.34 -1.54
CA GLU A 62 3.37 -13.07 -0.56
C GLU A 62 4.21 -14.34 -0.31
N HIS A 63 3.55 -15.50 -0.23
CA HIS A 63 4.22 -16.78 -0.04
C HIS A 63 5.16 -17.12 -1.21
N SER A 64 4.69 -16.99 -2.46
CA SER A 64 5.50 -17.31 -3.63
C SER A 64 6.71 -16.38 -3.80
N MET A 65 6.55 -15.09 -3.47
CA MET A 65 7.65 -14.13 -3.47
C MET A 65 8.65 -14.37 -2.32
N HIS A 66 8.19 -14.95 -1.21
CA HIS A 66 9.07 -15.32 -0.10
C HIS A 66 9.88 -16.59 -0.38
N GLU A 67 9.31 -17.55 -1.14
CA GLU A 67 10.04 -18.74 -1.60
C GLU A 67 11.15 -18.39 -2.60
N ASP A 68 10.89 -17.44 -3.50
CA ASP A 68 11.84 -16.94 -4.47
C ASP A 68 11.64 -15.43 -4.67
N ILE A 69 12.57 -14.66 -4.12
CA ILE A 69 12.51 -13.19 -4.17
C ILE A 69 12.45 -12.66 -5.61
N MET A 70 12.99 -13.38 -6.60
CA MET A 70 12.97 -12.96 -8.01
C MET A 70 11.56 -12.97 -8.59
N ARG A 71 10.63 -13.71 -8.02
CA ARG A 71 9.20 -13.65 -8.38
C ARG A 71 8.58 -12.29 -8.10
N SER A 72 9.14 -11.50 -7.18
CA SER A 72 8.67 -10.12 -6.94
C SER A 72 8.66 -9.25 -8.20
N TYR A 73 9.49 -9.55 -9.20
CA TYR A 73 9.47 -8.85 -10.48
C TYR A 73 8.24 -9.15 -11.34
N ASN A 74 7.54 -10.25 -11.08
CA ASN A 74 6.32 -10.60 -11.80
C ASN A 74 5.12 -9.74 -11.37
N ASN A 75 5.15 -9.23 -10.14
CA ASN A 75 4.19 -8.22 -9.67
C ASN A 75 4.74 -6.83 -9.98
N TRP A 76 4.02 -6.05 -10.75
CA TRP A 76 4.45 -4.70 -11.12
C TRP A 76 3.28 -3.75 -11.32
N SER A 77 3.53 -2.48 -11.15
CA SER A 77 2.59 -1.41 -11.47
C SER A 77 3.34 -0.12 -11.82
N THR A 78 2.61 0.86 -12.33
CA THR A 78 3.10 2.24 -12.40
C THR A 78 2.56 3.06 -11.22
N PRO A 79 3.28 4.08 -10.72
CA PRO A 79 2.76 4.96 -9.68
C PRO A 79 1.40 5.57 -10.04
N LEU A 80 1.23 5.96 -11.30
CA LEU A 80 -0.03 6.52 -11.80
C LEU A 80 -1.19 5.51 -11.69
N SER A 81 -0.95 4.23 -11.99
CA SER A 81 -2.00 3.19 -11.88
C SER A 81 -2.42 2.97 -10.44
N VAL A 82 -1.46 2.96 -9.50
CA VAL A 82 -1.76 2.83 -8.07
C VAL A 82 -2.54 4.04 -7.57
N ALA A 83 -2.11 5.27 -7.91
CA ALA A 83 -2.82 6.48 -7.53
C ALA A 83 -4.25 6.54 -8.11
N ARG A 84 -4.44 6.11 -9.37
CA ARG A 84 -5.75 6.00 -10.00
C ARG A 84 -6.65 4.96 -9.35
N LEU A 85 -6.10 3.81 -8.95
CA LEU A 85 -6.86 2.80 -8.20
C LEU A 85 -7.37 3.36 -6.88
N LEU A 86 -6.51 4.05 -6.12
CA LEU A 86 -6.91 4.75 -4.90
C LEU A 86 -8.00 5.80 -5.20
N GLN A 87 -7.79 6.65 -6.20
CA GLN A 87 -8.79 7.65 -6.60
C GLN A 87 -10.14 7.00 -6.87
N LYS A 88 -10.19 5.93 -7.68
CA LYS A 88 -11.44 5.22 -7.98
C LYS A 88 -12.14 4.70 -6.73
N ILE A 89 -11.41 4.04 -5.84
CA ILE A 89 -11.96 3.52 -4.58
C ILE A 89 -12.57 4.64 -3.74
N PHE A 90 -11.94 5.82 -3.73
CA PHE A 90 -12.34 6.95 -2.89
C PHE A 90 -13.38 7.89 -3.53
N THR A 91 -13.67 7.74 -4.85
CA THR A 91 -14.58 8.67 -5.56
C THR A 91 -15.73 7.98 -6.32
N GLU A 92 -15.58 6.71 -6.71
CA GLU A 92 -16.54 6.04 -7.62
C GLU A 92 -17.54 5.11 -6.90
N HIS A 93 -17.65 5.16 -5.58
CA HIS A 93 -18.59 4.33 -4.79
C HIS A 93 -18.53 2.83 -5.13
N ILE A 94 -17.33 2.29 -5.36
CA ILE A 94 -17.11 0.87 -5.66
C ILE A 94 -17.45 0.00 -4.44
N LEU A 95 -17.36 0.57 -3.25
CA LEU A 95 -17.69 -0.06 -1.97
C LEU A 95 -18.99 0.54 -1.41
N THR A 96 -19.70 -0.24 -0.59
CA THR A 96 -20.75 0.32 0.26
C THR A 96 -20.16 1.34 1.24
N ASN A 97 -20.96 2.27 1.75
CA ASN A 97 -20.49 3.27 2.71
C ASN A 97 -19.81 2.65 3.94
N GLU A 98 -20.37 1.55 4.47
CA GLU A 98 -19.78 0.85 5.62
C GLU A 98 -18.41 0.29 5.30
N HIS A 99 -18.26 -0.39 4.16
CA HIS A 99 -16.98 -0.96 3.75
C HIS A 99 -15.96 0.12 3.40
N PHE A 100 -16.39 1.23 2.84
CA PHE A 100 -15.52 2.38 2.56
C PHE A 100 -14.98 3.00 3.85
N ILE A 101 -15.85 3.25 4.84
CA ILE A 101 -15.43 3.78 6.15
C ILE A 101 -14.41 2.85 6.81
N PHE A 102 -14.67 1.54 6.77
CA PHE A 102 -13.74 0.56 7.31
C PHE A 102 -12.38 0.60 6.61
N LEU A 103 -12.34 0.65 5.28
CA LEU A 103 -11.11 0.74 4.50
C LEU A 103 -10.33 2.02 4.84
N GLU A 104 -11.02 3.16 4.85
CA GLU A 104 -10.43 4.46 5.18
C GLU A 104 -9.81 4.44 6.57
N GLU A 105 -10.54 3.95 7.59
CA GLU A 105 -10.03 3.81 8.95
C GLU A 105 -8.82 2.86 9.03
N ALA A 106 -8.85 1.73 8.34
CA ALA A 106 -7.76 0.77 8.33
C ALA A 106 -6.48 1.37 7.71
N MET A 107 -6.62 2.14 6.62
CA MET A 107 -5.50 2.85 6.00
C MET A 107 -4.95 3.97 6.89
N LEU A 108 -5.80 4.71 7.58
CA LEU A 108 -5.40 5.74 8.55
C LEU A 108 -4.67 5.16 9.77
N LYS A 109 -4.97 3.90 10.13
CA LYS A 109 -4.32 3.15 11.23
C LYS A 109 -3.07 2.40 10.78
N CYS A 110 -2.58 2.61 9.54
CA CYS A 110 -1.39 1.93 9.05
C CYS A 110 -0.22 2.08 10.04
N SER A 111 0.32 0.97 10.50
CA SER A 111 1.37 0.94 11.52
C SER A 111 2.79 0.83 10.95
N SER A 112 2.91 0.54 9.64
CA SER A 112 4.18 0.41 8.93
C SER A 112 4.55 1.72 8.21
N GLY A 113 5.85 1.90 7.90
CA GLY A 113 6.35 3.00 7.07
C GLY A 113 6.16 4.39 7.66
N LYS A 114 6.28 4.52 8.98
CA LYS A 114 6.24 5.83 9.66
C LYS A 114 7.35 6.79 9.22
N ASP A 115 8.36 6.26 8.60
CA ASP A 115 9.54 6.90 8.03
C ASP A 115 9.44 7.16 6.52
N LYS A 116 8.34 6.73 5.86
CA LYS A 116 8.11 6.89 4.41
C LYS A 116 7.33 8.18 4.10
N LEU A 117 6.33 8.12 3.22
CA LEU A 117 5.56 9.29 2.77
C LEU A 117 5.03 10.14 3.93
N ILE A 118 4.51 9.50 4.98
CA ILE A 118 3.95 10.19 6.14
C ILE A 118 4.99 11.09 6.85
N ALA A 119 6.28 10.72 6.84
CA ALA A 119 7.34 11.49 7.46
C ALA A 119 7.60 12.85 6.78
N GLY A 120 7.21 13.00 5.51
CA GLY A 120 7.31 14.25 4.75
C GLY A 120 6.10 15.17 4.91
N LEU A 121 5.06 14.73 5.62
CA LEU A 121 3.85 15.52 5.81
C LEU A 121 3.84 16.22 7.17
N PRO A 122 3.19 17.40 7.31
CA PRO A 122 2.97 18.01 8.62
C PRO A 122 2.18 17.07 9.56
N ALA A 123 2.47 17.15 10.85
CA ALA A 123 1.93 16.23 11.85
C ALA A 123 0.38 16.30 12.01
N ASP A 124 -0.23 17.40 11.61
CA ASP A 124 -1.68 17.63 11.64
C ASP A 124 -2.40 17.13 10.39
N ILE A 125 -1.66 16.70 9.37
CA ILE A 125 -2.24 16.18 8.13
C ILE A 125 -2.57 14.69 8.26
N LYS A 126 -3.83 14.35 8.01
CA LYS A 126 -4.25 12.96 7.95
C LYS A 126 -3.74 12.32 6.66
N PHE A 127 -3.18 11.13 6.81
CA PHE A 127 -2.68 10.33 5.69
C PHE A 127 -3.06 8.86 5.88
N GLY A 128 -3.96 8.37 5.03
CA GLY A 128 -4.31 6.95 4.99
C GLY A 128 -3.47 6.26 3.92
N HIS A 129 -2.66 5.24 4.30
CA HIS A 129 -1.71 4.65 3.37
C HIS A 129 -1.52 3.15 3.52
N LYS A 130 -0.86 2.55 2.51
CA LYS A 130 -0.39 1.18 2.54
C LYS A 130 1.03 1.11 1.98
N THR A 131 1.91 0.48 2.74
CA THR A 131 3.31 0.29 2.38
C THR A 131 3.57 -1.08 1.76
N GLY A 132 4.68 -1.19 1.04
CA GLY A 132 5.24 -2.43 0.54
C GLY A 132 6.76 -2.35 0.48
N HIS A 133 7.44 -3.48 0.63
CA HIS A 133 8.87 -3.61 0.36
C HIS A 133 9.20 -5.08 0.09
N SER A 134 10.21 -5.32 -0.74
CA SER A 134 10.82 -6.64 -0.89
C SER A 134 11.96 -6.83 0.10
N ASP A 135 12.45 -8.04 0.25
CA ASP A 135 13.80 -8.26 0.78
C ASP A 135 14.86 -7.77 -0.20
N ARG A 136 16.14 -7.81 0.18
CA ARG A 136 17.25 -7.53 -0.74
C ARG A 136 17.71 -8.81 -1.41
N THR A 137 18.05 -8.72 -2.70
CA THR A 137 18.73 -9.79 -3.42
C THR A 137 20.10 -10.06 -2.83
N SER A 138 20.74 -11.17 -3.21
CA SER A 138 22.13 -11.49 -2.84
C SER A 138 23.13 -10.40 -3.22
N ASP A 139 22.82 -9.63 -4.28
CA ASP A 139 23.62 -8.49 -4.75
C ASP A 139 23.33 -7.18 -4.02
N GLY A 140 22.48 -7.23 -2.98
CA GLY A 140 22.11 -6.08 -2.17
C GLY A 140 21.05 -5.16 -2.79
N ILE A 141 20.40 -5.57 -3.88
CA ILE A 141 19.37 -4.77 -4.54
C ILE A 141 18.03 -4.91 -3.79
N ARG A 142 17.43 -3.80 -3.40
CA ARG A 142 16.03 -3.72 -2.99
C ARG A 142 15.17 -3.71 -4.25
N ILE A 143 14.45 -4.79 -4.52
CA ILE A 143 13.63 -4.90 -5.75
C ILE A 143 12.51 -3.85 -5.73
N CYS A 144 11.86 -3.68 -4.58
CA CYS A 144 10.79 -2.71 -4.41
C CYS A 144 10.81 -2.08 -3.03
N GLU A 145 10.67 -0.76 -2.98
CA GLU A 145 10.30 0.01 -1.79
C GLU A 145 9.13 0.90 -2.19
N ALA A 146 7.98 0.75 -1.53
CA ALA A 146 6.73 1.37 -1.96
C ALA A 146 5.95 1.97 -0.80
N ASP A 147 5.24 3.05 -1.10
CA ASP A 147 4.19 3.60 -0.26
C ASP A 147 3.18 4.32 -1.13
N ALA A 148 1.89 4.13 -0.84
CA ALA A 148 0.81 4.79 -1.57
C ALA A 148 -0.36 5.11 -0.63
N GLY A 149 -0.99 6.25 -0.83
CA GLY A 149 -2.05 6.67 0.08
C GLY A 149 -2.81 7.90 -0.36
N VAL A 150 -3.60 8.39 0.56
CA VAL A 150 -4.51 9.54 0.42
C VAL A 150 -4.15 10.59 1.44
N ILE A 151 -3.71 11.75 0.97
CA ILE A 151 -3.47 12.95 1.79
C ILE A 151 -4.79 13.72 1.88
N TYR A 152 -5.23 14.02 3.10
CA TYR A 152 -6.42 14.84 3.35
C TYR A 152 -6.00 16.29 3.53
N LEU A 153 -6.34 17.13 2.56
CA LEU A 153 -5.95 18.53 2.55
C LEU A 153 -6.87 19.38 3.45
N PRO A 154 -6.36 20.50 4.02
CA PRO A 154 -7.15 21.35 4.92
C PRO A 154 -8.42 21.94 4.31
N ASN A 155 -8.48 22.07 2.97
CA ASN A 155 -9.66 22.54 2.24
C ASN A 155 -10.72 21.47 1.99
N GLY A 156 -10.50 20.24 2.50
CA GLY A 156 -11.41 19.10 2.32
C GLY A 156 -11.15 18.27 1.06
N GLU A 157 -10.22 18.67 0.20
CA GLU A 157 -9.83 17.90 -0.97
C GLU A 157 -8.91 16.73 -0.58
N LYS A 158 -8.79 15.75 -1.48
CA LYS A 158 -7.92 14.57 -1.31
C LYS A 158 -6.87 14.55 -2.42
N CYS A 159 -5.62 14.29 -2.07
CA CYS A 159 -4.56 14.00 -3.02
C CYS A 159 -4.18 12.52 -2.93
N TYR A 160 -4.15 11.84 -4.07
CA TYR A 160 -3.76 10.43 -4.20
C TYR A 160 -2.31 10.36 -4.64
N ILE A 161 -1.46 9.80 -3.79
CA ILE A 161 -0.02 9.73 -4.01
C ILE A 161 0.44 8.27 -4.03
N ALA A 162 1.39 7.95 -4.91
CA ALA A 162 2.09 6.67 -4.93
C ALA A 162 3.55 6.88 -5.30
N VAL A 163 4.46 6.33 -4.52
CA VAL A 163 5.89 6.30 -4.79
C VAL A 163 6.37 4.86 -4.80
N LEU A 164 6.96 4.45 -5.90
CA LEU A 164 7.51 3.12 -6.14
C LEU A 164 8.98 3.26 -6.52
N ILE A 165 9.87 2.85 -5.63
CA ILE A 165 11.31 2.77 -5.88
C ILE A 165 11.62 1.34 -6.30
N LYS A 166 12.31 1.19 -7.44
CA LYS A 166 12.65 -0.11 -8.02
C LYS A 166 14.16 -0.25 -8.15
N ASP A 167 14.65 -1.47 -7.93
CA ASP A 167 16.05 -1.88 -8.15
C ASP A 167 17.07 -0.96 -7.44
N SER A 168 16.73 -0.58 -6.20
CA SER A 168 17.57 0.36 -5.45
C SER A 168 18.78 -0.33 -4.82
N ARG A 169 19.95 0.29 -5.00
CA ARG A 169 21.19 -0.02 -4.28
C ARG A 169 21.44 0.91 -3.10
N GLU A 170 20.58 1.91 -2.93
CA GLU A 170 20.64 2.83 -1.81
C GLU A 170 20.36 2.12 -0.48
N SER A 171 20.80 2.74 0.61
CA SER A 171 20.42 2.29 1.95
C SER A 171 18.90 2.39 2.17
N ASP A 172 18.36 1.60 3.10
CA ASP A 172 16.95 1.69 3.46
C ASP A 172 16.60 3.09 3.95
N GLN A 173 17.51 3.73 4.71
CA GLN A 173 17.36 5.11 5.17
C GLN A 173 17.25 6.10 4.01
N ASN A 174 18.07 5.96 2.97
CA ASN A 174 17.99 6.84 1.79
C ASN A 174 16.69 6.64 1.02
N ASN A 175 16.26 5.39 0.84
CA ASN A 175 15.00 5.09 0.15
C ASN A 175 13.80 5.74 0.85
N VAL A 176 13.68 5.60 2.17
CA VAL A 176 12.57 6.20 2.92
C VAL A 176 12.66 7.73 2.96
N GLN A 177 13.89 8.29 3.03
CA GLN A 177 14.09 9.74 2.96
C GLN A 177 13.64 10.32 1.61
N ILE A 178 13.96 9.65 0.49
CA ILE A 178 13.48 10.05 -0.85
C ILE A 178 11.95 10.10 -0.89
N MET A 179 11.28 9.11 -0.29
CA MET A 179 9.81 9.11 -0.21
C MET A 179 9.28 10.27 0.61
N ALA A 180 9.87 10.53 1.77
CA ALA A 180 9.48 11.64 2.64
C ALA A 180 9.67 13.00 1.93
N ASP A 181 10.80 13.19 1.24
CA ASP A 181 11.09 14.42 0.49
C ASP A 181 10.07 14.64 -0.67
N ILE A 182 9.70 13.58 -1.38
CA ILE A 182 8.67 13.64 -2.41
C ILE A 182 7.32 14.06 -1.81
N ALA A 183 6.91 13.47 -0.69
CA ALA A 183 5.66 13.83 -0.02
C ALA A 183 5.65 15.29 0.43
N ALA A 184 6.77 15.77 0.99
CA ALA A 184 6.94 17.18 1.41
C ALA A 184 6.81 18.14 0.21
N LEU A 185 7.47 17.85 -0.90
CA LEU A 185 7.41 18.65 -2.13
C LEU A 185 5.99 18.69 -2.71
N VAL A 186 5.33 17.55 -2.80
CA VAL A 186 3.95 17.45 -3.30
C VAL A 186 3.02 18.26 -2.41
N TYR A 187 3.07 18.05 -1.09
CA TYR A 187 2.22 18.79 -0.15
C TYR A 187 2.45 20.29 -0.22
N HIS A 188 3.70 20.74 -0.30
CA HIS A 188 4.04 22.16 -0.42
C HIS A 188 3.51 22.80 -1.71
N SER A 189 3.59 22.07 -2.82
CA SER A 189 3.04 22.51 -4.11
C SER A 189 1.52 22.66 -4.07
N LEU A 190 0.83 21.69 -3.46
CA LEU A 190 -0.63 21.73 -3.30
C LEU A 190 -1.06 22.90 -2.41
N LYS A 191 -0.33 23.15 -1.31
CA LYS A 191 -0.62 24.27 -0.41
C LYS A 191 -0.49 25.62 -1.09
N LYS A 192 0.48 25.83 -1.97
CA LYS A 192 0.63 27.08 -2.75
C LYS A 192 -0.56 27.32 -3.67
N GLY A 193 -1.04 26.30 -4.37
CA GLY A 193 -2.21 26.42 -5.24
C GLY A 193 -3.54 26.64 -4.51
N LEU A 194 -3.56 26.55 -3.17
CA LEU A 194 -4.73 26.84 -2.35
C LEU A 194 -4.75 28.29 -1.83
N THR A 195 -3.64 29.03 -1.97
CA THR A 195 -3.48 30.41 -1.47
C THR A 195 -3.53 31.47 -2.57
N ASP A 196 -3.55 31.05 -3.83
CA ASP A 196 -3.74 31.87 -5.02
C ASP A 196 -5.21 31.80 -5.52
#